data_45aa102a28ac04125427ccfb349363db
#
_entry.id   45aa102a28ac04125427ccfb349363db
#
_cell.length_a   1.000
_cell.length_b   1.000
_cell.length_c   1.000
_cell.angle_alpha   90.00
_cell.angle_beta   90.00
_cell.angle_gamma   90.00
#
_symmetry.space_group_name_H-M   'P 1'
#
loop_
_entity.id
_entity.type
_entity.pdbx_description
1 polymer ?
#
loop_
_entity_poly.entity_id
_entity_poly.type
_entity_poly.pdbx_seq_one_letter_code
_entity_poly.pdbx_strand_id
1 'polypeptide(L)'
;MAVVGGLHAAARTAAVDRLLADVPGSVVLHHDLSTASAGRVARTVRDRDGIVSRGETPLVNDCACCALREDLVPELRRLADAGSTRLAIVELWDSVEPKAMAEVITSGGLTVTSVITAVDPALVLPYLGNGDDLAEAGLAAAATDRRTVADTFARQLEYAPVLAVADSPEADDEDMELLAQLHPTARRVPIGAGTGDGEPPTPPTPPTPPGSTARPVPGGADAGAQGPLARAALAGFDVEAAAAAQHPACALLPQEADDHGVSTLVWHRRRPFHPERLYAALEDLTCAAARSRGRFWLADKPDALLHWDAAGGALCVESAGPWLAALPDAAWELVPPVRRAAAALDWHPEHGDRCNHLVFTSPGLDREGLTRLLESCLLTDAEYAAGRDSWRRLPPAFDTLLEV
;
A
#
# COMPACT_ATOMS: atom_id res chain seq x y z
N MET A 1 19.16 -3.29 1.61
CA MET A 1 18.35 -3.86 2.71
C MET A 1 16.99 -4.21 2.17
N ALA A 2 16.41 -5.36 2.52
CA ALA A 2 15.04 -5.71 2.15
C ALA A 2 14.13 -5.56 3.38
N VAL A 3 13.00 -4.89 3.21
CA VAL A 3 11.96 -4.76 4.24
C VAL A 3 10.93 -5.86 3.99
N VAL A 4 10.65 -6.68 4.99
CA VAL A 4 9.66 -7.77 4.91
C VAL A 4 8.60 -7.55 5.97
N GLY A 5 7.36 -7.33 5.52
CA GLY A 5 6.18 -7.12 6.34
C GLY A 5 5.04 -8.07 6.00
N GLY A 6 3.90 -7.82 6.61
CA GLY A 6 2.66 -8.56 6.38
C GLY A 6 2.06 -9.06 7.69
N LEU A 7 0.74 -8.95 7.82
CA LEU A 7 -0.01 -9.42 9.00
C LEU A 7 -0.06 -10.95 9.10
N HIS A 8 0.17 -11.67 8.00
CA HIS A 8 0.17 -13.13 7.99
C HIS A 8 1.53 -13.65 8.54
N ALA A 9 1.62 -13.78 9.87
CA ALA A 9 2.88 -14.07 10.56
C ALA A 9 3.59 -15.33 10.06
N ALA A 10 2.87 -16.42 9.78
CA ALA A 10 3.45 -17.66 9.25
C ALA A 10 4.07 -17.46 7.86
N ALA A 11 3.37 -16.76 6.96
CA ALA A 11 3.88 -16.44 5.63
C ALA A 11 5.11 -15.52 5.72
N ARG A 12 5.10 -14.53 6.63
CA ARG A 12 6.24 -13.62 6.86
C ARG A 12 7.46 -14.38 7.36
N THR A 13 7.30 -15.26 8.35
CA THR A 13 8.38 -16.10 8.84
C THR A 13 8.95 -16.98 7.74
N ALA A 14 8.09 -17.63 6.96
CA ALA A 14 8.52 -18.49 5.84
C ALA A 14 9.30 -17.70 4.76
N ALA A 15 8.85 -16.48 4.42
CA ALA A 15 9.55 -15.62 3.47
C ALA A 15 10.94 -15.21 3.97
N VAL A 16 11.05 -14.85 5.24
CA VAL A 16 12.31 -14.46 5.88
C VAL A 16 13.27 -15.66 5.94
N ASP A 17 12.81 -16.83 6.36
CA ASP A 17 13.64 -18.04 6.41
C ASP A 17 14.10 -18.48 5.01
N ARG A 18 13.23 -18.30 4.02
CA ARG A 18 13.60 -18.54 2.62
C ARG A 18 14.71 -17.60 2.15
N LEU A 19 14.63 -16.31 2.46
CA LEU A 19 15.67 -15.33 2.12
C LEU A 19 17.00 -15.65 2.83
N LEU A 20 16.95 -16.06 4.10
CA LEU A 20 18.15 -16.50 4.83
C LEU A 20 18.82 -17.72 4.18
N ALA A 21 18.02 -18.66 3.70
CA ALA A 21 18.51 -19.86 3.02
C ALA A 21 19.14 -19.54 1.64
N ASP A 22 18.47 -18.66 0.85
CA ASP A 22 18.85 -18.36 -0.54
C ASP A 22 19.97 -17.32 -0.66
N VAL A 23 20.21 -16.49 0.37
CA VAL A 23 21.22 -15.43 0.35
C VAL A 23 22.27 -15.66 1.44
N PRO A 24 23.34 -16.40 1.18
CA PRO A 24 24.43 -16.59 2.13
C PRO A 24 25.02 -15.26 2.60
N GLY A 25 25.25 -15.11 3.91
CA GLY A 25 25.71 -13.87 4.52
C GLY A 25 24.60 -12.83 4.73
N SER A 26 23.32 -13.24 4.63
CA SER A 26 22.20 -12.41 5.08
C SER A 26 21.99 -12.49 6.58
N VAL A 27 21.42 -11.42 7.14
CA VAL A 27 20.99 -11.34 8.55
C VAL A 27 19.60 -10.75 8.63
N VAL A 28 18.82 -11.18 9.61
CA VAL A 28 17.49 -10.64 9.94
C VAL A 28 17.59 -9.76 11.16
N LEU A 29 17.04 -8.58 11.07
CA LEU A 29 16.83 -7.67 12.19
C LEU A 29 15.32 -7.57 12.45
N HIS A 30 14.90 -7.98 13.63
CA HIS A 30 13.50 -7.95 14.06
C HIS A 30 13.37 -7.18 15.38
N HIS A 31 12.32 -6.34 15.47
CA HIS A 31 11.92 -5.66 16.69
C HIS A 31 10.55 -6.19 17.12
N ASP A 32 10.53 -6.84 18.27
CA ASP A 32 9.31 -7.34 18.89
C ASP A 32 8.65 -6.22 19.71
N LEU A 33 7.45 -5.82 19.28
CA LEU A 33 6.67 -4.77 19.91
C LEU A 33 5.63 -5.29 20.92
N SER A 34 5.57 -6.59 21.17
CA SER A 34 4.64 -7.17 22.15
C SER A 34 4.85 -6.61 23.57
N THR A 35 6.07 -6.16 23.88
CA THR A 35 6.43 -5.54 25.15
C THR A 35 6.41 -4.01 25.14
N ALA A 36 5.94 -3.40 24.06
CA ALA A 36 5.89 -1.94 23.91
C ALA A 36 5.02 -1.28 25.00
N SER A 37 3.91 -1.92 25.39
CA SER A 37 3.07 -1.46 26.51
C SER A 37 3.80 -1.44 27.86
N ALA A 38 4.88 -2.21 28.01
CA ALA A 38 5.76 -2.19 29.20
C ALA A 38 6.93 -1.19 29.05
N GLY A 39 6.90 -0.34 28.03
CA GLY A 39 7.91 0.69 27.78
C GLY A 39 9.22 0.18 27.15
N ARG A 40 9.24 -1.00 26.54
CA ARG A 40 10.42 -1.62 25.95
C ARG A 40 10.13 -2.26 24.61
N VAL A 41 11.15 -2.26 23.74
CA VAL A 41 11.15 -2.96 22.45
C VAL A 41 12.33 -3.92 22.44
N ALA A 42 12.07 -5.20 22.24
CA ALA A 42 13.11 -6.22 22.16
C ALA A 42 13.62 -6.34 20.71
N ARG A 43 14.94 -6.25 20.53
CA ARG A 43 15.61 -6.46 19.26
C ARG A 43 16.25 -7.82 19.18
N THR A 44 16.09 -8.50 18.07
CA THR A 44 16.80 -9.74 17.74
C THR A 44 17.50 -9.59 16.39
N VAL A 45 18.78 -9.95 16.33
CA VAL A 45 19.53 -10.15 15.08
C VAL A 45 19.81 -11.63 14.96
N ARG A 46 19.41 -12.24 13.86
CA ARG A 46 19.65 -13.67 13.57
C ARG A 46 20.17 -13.86 12.15
N ASP A 47 20.90 -14.93 11.93
CA ASP A 47 21.31 -15.44 10.63
C ASP A 47 20.72 -16.85 10.42
N ARG A 48 21.20 -17.55 9.39
CA ARG A 48 20.78 -18.93 9.12
C ARG A 48 21.16 -19.93 10.23
N ASP A 49 22.20 -19.63 11.00
CA ASP A 49 22.73 -20.53 12.03
C ASP A 49 22.12 -20.25 13.42
N GLY A 50 21.41 -19.13 13.57
CA GLY A 50 20.70 -18.79 14.79
C GLY A 50 20.80 -17.32 15.21
N ILE A 51 20.61 -17.06 16.49
CA ILE A 51 20.64 -15.71 17.05
C ILE A 51 22.07 -15.23 17.20
N VAL A 52 22.39 -14.13 16.51
CA VAL A 52 23.71 -13.46 16.55
C VAL A 52 23.77 -12.47 17.71
N SER A 53 22.69 -11.70 17.94
CA SER A 53 22.63 -10.76 19.06
C SER A 53 21.20 -10.47 19.49
N ARG A 54 21.06 -10.02 20.75
CA ARG A 54 19.81 -9.50 21.31
C ARG A 54 20.07 -8.16 21.96
N GLY A 55 19.06 -7.30 21.97
CA GLY A 55 19.08 -6.01 22.64
C GLY A 55 17.68 -5.60 23.07
N GLU A 56 17.62 -4.61 23.92
CA GLU A 56 16.37 -3.95 24.31
C GLU A 56 16.56 -2.44 24.18
N THR A 57 15.52 -1.77 23.69
CA THR A 57 15.48 -0.31 23.57
C THR A 57 14.26 0.21 24.34
N PRO A 58 14.40 1.29 25.12
CA PRO A 58 13.26 1.91 25.77
C PRO A 58 12.32 2.51 24.70
N LEU A 59 11.02 2.45 24.98
CA LEU A 59 10.03 3.14 24.15
C LEU A 59 10.20 4.66 24.31
N VAL A 60 10.32 5.38 23.20
CA VAL A 60 10.52 6.82 23.19
C VAL A 60 9.17 7.51 22.98
N ASN A 61 8.75 8.36 23.91
CA ASN A 61 7.50 9.11 23.87
C ASN A 61 6.25 8.22 23.65
N ASP A 62 6.24 7.02 24.20
CA ASP A 62 5.19 6.00 23.97
C ASP A 62 4.91 5.73 22.48
N CYS A 63 5.91 5.95 21.63
CA CYS A 63 5.81 5.80 20.18
C CYS A 63 6.75 4.69 19.69
N ALA A 64 6.18 3.60 19.17
CA ALA A 64 6.93 2.50 18.58
C ALA A 64 7.78 2.93 17.38
N CYS A 65 7.25 3.82 16.51
CA CYS A 65 7.98 4.33 15.35
C CYS A 65 9.24 5.12 15.74
N CYS A 66 9.16 5.90 16.86
CA CYS A 66 10.30 6.65 17.37
C CYS A 66 11.38 5.71 17.93
N ALA A 67 10.97 4.72 18.72
CA ALA A 67 11.89 3.71 19.26
C ALA A 67 12.57 2.90 18.14
N LEU A 68 11.80 2.50 17.13
CA LEU A 68 12.34 1.82 15.95
C LEU A 68 13.33 2.69 15.20
N ARG A 69 13.07 3.98 15.01
CA ARG A 69 14.00 4.89 14.33
C ARG A 69 15.33 5.01 15.08
N GLU A 70 15.29 5.11 16.40
CA GLU A 70 16.48 5.31 17.23
C GLU A 70 17.35 4.06 17.37
N ASP A 71 16.79 2.86 17.25
CA ASP A 71 17.53 1.60 17.34
C ASP A 71 17.81 0.95 15.98
N LEU A 72 16.82 0.92 15.08
CA LEU A 72 16.90 0.26 13.77
C LEU A 72 18.01 0.83 12.91
N VAL A 73 18.04 2.16 12.71
CA VAL A 73 19.01 2.80 11.82
C VAL A 73 20.45 2.64 12.29
N PRO A 74 20.81 2.89 13.56
CA PRO A 74 22.15 2.60 14.09
C PRO A 74 22.58 1.16 13.93
N GLU A 75 21.69 0.20 14.21
CA GLU A 75 22.01 -1.23 14.09
C GLU A 75 22.22 -1.65 12.63
N LEU A 76 21.38 -1.17 11.70
CA LEU A 76 21.57 -1.40 10.27
C LEU A 76 22.89 -0.80 9.76
N ARG A 77 23.29 0.38 10.23
CA ARG A 77 24.61 0.97 9.93
C ARG A 77 25.74 0.09 10.45
N ARG A 78 25.64 -0.37 11.69
CA ARG A 78 26.63 -1.28 12.27
C ARG A 78 26.80 -2.56 11.44
N LEU A 79 25.70 -3.15 10.96
CA LEU A 79 25.73 -4.31 10.08
C LEU A 79 26.34 -4.00 8.71
N ALA A 80 26.05 -2.83 8.15
CA ALA A 80 26.63 -2.39 6.88
C ALA A 80 28.14 -2.12 7.00
N ASP A 81 28.57 -1.43 8.06
CA ASP A 81 29.98 -1.06 8.31
C ASP A 81 30.84 -2.30 8.58
N ALA A 82 30.25 -3.37 9.15
CA ALA A 82 30.95 -4.63 9.36
C ALA A 82 31.41 -5.31 8.06
N GLY A 83 30.79 -4.97 6.91
CA GLY A 83 31.16 -5.42 5.57
C GLY A 83 30.95 -6.92 5.29
N SER A 84 30.50 -7.70 6.28
CA SER A 84 30.23 -9.13 6.15
C SER A 84 28.79 -9.45 5.77
N THR A 85 27.87 -8.47 5.89
CA THR A 85 26.44 -8.65 5.61
C THR A 85 26.14 -8.37 4.14
N ARG A 86 25.73 -9.42 3.41
CA ARG A 86 25.31 -9.30 2.00
C ARG A 86 23.92 -8.69 1.85
N LEU A 87 22.99 -9.08 2.72
CA LEU A 87 21.63 -8.57 2.78
C LEU A 87 21.19 -8.46 4.23
N ALA A 88 20.80 -7.24 4.66
CA ALA A 88 20.06 -7.07 5.90
C ALA A 88 18.57 -7.13 5.59
N ILE A 89 17.85 -8.06 6.21
CA ILE A 89 16.43 -8.28 6.13
C ILE A 89 15.81 -7.63 7.35
N VAL A 90 14.99 -6.60 7.14
CA VAL A 90 14.24 -5.95 8.22
C VAL A 90 12.87 -6.62 8.30
N GLU A 91 12.73 -7.54 9.24
CA GLU A 91 11.47 -8.22 9.52
C GLU A 91 10.60 -7.32 10.40
N LEU A 92 9.50 -6.82 9.84
CA LEU A 92 8.62 -5.91 10.54
C LEU A 92 7.72 -6.66 11.55
N TRP A 93 7.37 -5.99 12.63
CA TRP A 93 6.28 -6.39 13.50
C TRP A 93 4.93 -6.30 12.77
N ASP A 94 3.95 -7.09 13.19
CA ASP A 94 2.67 -7.30 12.51
C ASP A 94 2.01 -6.00 11.99
N SER A 95 1.81 -5.01 12.84
CA SER A 95 1.10 -3.77 12.50
C SER A 95 1.99 -2.63 11.99
N VAL A 96 3.29 -2.88 11.80
CA VAL A 96 4.21 -1.85 11.28
C VAL A 96 4.06 -1.74 9.76
N GLU A 97 3.81 -0.52 9.30
CA GLU A 97 3.66 -0.25 7.88
C GLU A 97 5.01 -0.21 7.16
N PRO A 98 5.17 -0.97 6.06
CA PRO A 98 6.42 -1.03 5.31
C PRO A 98 6.87 0.32 4.76
N LYS A 99 5.92 1.19 4.37
CA LYS A 99 6.19 2.55 3.89
C LYS A 99 6.99 3.36 4.91
N ALA A 100 6.46 3.47 6.13
CA ALA A 100 7.09 4.25 7.18
C ALA A 100 8.52 3.76 7.47
N MET A 101 8.74 2.45 7.49
CA MET A 101 10.06 1.88 7.73
C MET A 101 11.03 2.05 6.55
N ALA A 102 10.56 1.94 5.33
CA ALA A 102 11.37 2.22 4.15
C ALA A 102 11.85 3.69 4.13
N GLU A 103 10.96 4.63 4.46
CA GLU A 103 11.28 6.06 4.58
C GLU A 103 12.28 6.33 5.73
N VAL A 104 12.11 5.68 6.89
CA VAL A 104 13.04 5.78 8.03
C VAL A 104 14.44 5.28 7.65
N ILE A 105 14.54 4.13 7.01
CA ILE A 105 15.81 3.55 6.57
C ILE A 105 16.51 4.47 5.56
N THR A 106 15.77 4.96 4.57
CA THR A 106 16.30 5.83 3.53
C THR A 106 16.74 7.20 4.10
N SER A 107 15.95 7.79 4.99
CA SER A 107 16.32 9.04 5.67
C SER A 107 17.56 8.86 6.56
N GLY A 108 17.84 7.65 6.99
CA GLY A 108 19.08 7.24 7.65
C GLY A 108 20.30 7.13 6.73
N GLY A 109 20.18 7.43 5.43
CA GLY A 109 21.27 7.32 4.45
C GLY A 109 21.57 5.87 4.03
N LEU A 110 20.64 4.94 4.27
CA LEU A 110 20.77 3.53 3.92
C LEU A 110 19.90 3.20 2.70
N THR A 111 20.27 2.15 1.95
CA THR A 111 19.58 1.79 0.72
C THR A 111 18.60 0.64 0.95
N VAL A 112 17.32 0.88 0.68
CA VAL A 112 16.30 -0.16 0.57
C VAL A 112 16.38 -0.77 -0.82
N THR A 113 16.52 -2.09 -0.92
CA THR A 113 16.60 -2.82 -2.19
C THR A 113 15.27 -3.47 -2.58
N SER A 114 14.37 -3.67 -1.64
CA SER A 114 13.03 -4.19 -1.88
C SER A 114 12.15 -3.96 -0.67
N VAL A 115 10.85 -3.86 -0.93
CA VAL A 115 9.78 -3.99 0.07
C VAL A 115 8.95 -5.20 -0.33
N ILE A 116 8.76 -6.12 0.60
CA ILE A 116 8.10 -7.40 0.38
C ILE A 116 6.99 -7.54 1.42
N THR A 117 5.76 -7.79 0.98
CA THR A 117 4.68 -8.21 1.88
C THR A 117 4.46 -9.70 1.71
N ALA A 118 4.59 -10.44 2.79
CA ALA A 118 4.31 -11.86 2.81
C ALA A 118 2.81 -12.09 3.02
N VAL A 119 2.21 -12.94 2.18
CA VAL A 119 0.78 -13.16 2.14
C VAL A 119 0.44 -14.63 2.00
N ASP A 120 -0.57 -15.07 2.76
CA ASP A 120 -1.28 -16.33 2.55
C ASP A 120 -2.56 -16.00 1.78
N PRO A 121 -2.77 -16.51 0.56
CA PRO A 121 -3.93 -16.17 -0.26
C PRO A 121 -5.26 -16.48 0.43
N ALA A 122 -5.39 -17.62 1.14
CA ALA A 122 -6.62 -18.00 1.84
C ALA A 122 -7.03 -17.02 2.96
N LEU A 123 -6.09 -16.19 3.43
CA LEU A 123 -6.34 -15.20 4.50
C LEU A 123 -6.61 -13.78 3.96
N VAL A 124 -6.52 -13.56 2.65
CA VAL A 124 -6.68 -12.21 2.06
C VAL A 124 -8.08 -11.67 2.32
N LEU A 125 -9.13 -12.39 1.93
CA LEU A 125 -10.51 -11.96 2.14
C LEU A 125 -10.90 -11.86 3.62
N PRO A 126 -10.56 -12.83 4.50
CA PRO A 126 -10.79 -12.71 5.94
C PRO A 126 -10.16 -11.48 6.58
N TYR A 127 -8.93 -11.13 6.20
CA TYR A 127 -8.25 -9.96 6.76
C TYR A 127 -8.81 -8.64 6.20
N LEU A 128 -9.15 -8.58 4.91
CA LEU A 128 -9.81 -7.41 4.32
C LEU A 128 -11.24 -7.19 4.85
N GLY A 129 -11.92 -8.24 5.30
CA GLY A 129 -13.24 -8.16 5.93
C GLY A 129 -13.19 -7.89 7.44
N ASN A 130 -12.02 -7.88 8.06
CA ASN A 130 -11.91 -7.73 9.51
C ASN A 130 -11.81 -6.26 9.94
N GLY A 131 -12.93 -5.71 10.41
CA GLY A 131 -13.04 -4.35 10.93
C GLY A 131 -12.61 -4.17 12.40
N ASP A 132 -12.09 -5.21 13.07
CA ASP A 132 -11.64 -5.10 14.47
C ASP A 132 -10.44 -4.16 14.59
N ASP A 133 -10.38 -3.40 15.69
CA ASP A 133 -9.19 -2.63 16.04
C ASP A 133 -7.98 -3.55 16.20
N LEU A 134 -6.80 -3.12 15.74
CA LEU A 134 -5.55 -3.87 15.95
C LEU A 134 -5.30 -4.20 17.41
N ALA A 135 -5.72 -3.32 18.33
CA ALA A 135 -5.57 -3.53 19.77
C ALA A 135 -6.45 -4.69 20.27
N GLU A 136 -7.67 -4.82 19.75
CA GLU A 136 -8.59 -5.93 20.09
C GLU A 136 -8.11 -7.26 19.51
N ALA A 137 -7.53 -7.20 18.31
CA ALA A 137 -6.92 -8.37 17.65
C ALA A 137 -5.56 -8.77 18.25
N GLY A 138 -5.01 -8.02 19.21
CA GLY A 138 -3.69 -8.29 19.82
C GLY A 138 -2.51 -8.00 18.89
N LEU A 139 -2.71 -7.22 17.84
CA LEU A 139 -1.72 -6.88 16.82
C LEU A 139 -1.15 -5.46 16.96
N ALA A 140 -1.71 -4.64 17.87
CA ALA A 140 -1.27 -3.28 18.06
C ALA A 140 0.02 -3.20 18.90
N ALA A 141 0.92 -2.29 18.51
CA ALA A 141 2.09 -1.94 19.31
C ALA A 141 1.74 -1.00 20.50
N ALA A 142 0.58 -0.34 20.46
CA ALA A 142 0.10 0.56 21.51
C ALA A 142 -1.42 0.43 21.67
N ALA A 143 -1.91 0.53 22.90
CA ALA A 143 -3.36 0.46 23.21
C ALA A 143 -4.17 1.65 22.59
N THR A 144 -3.49 2.68 22.14
CA THR A 144 -4.09 3.85 21.48
C THR A 144 -4.18 3.70 19.96
N ASP A 145 -3.70 2.59 19.40
CA ASP A 145 -3.79 2.32 17.95
C ASP A 145 -5.26 2.02 17.57
N ARG A 146 -5.83 2.87 16.74
CA ARG A 146 -7.22 2.79 16.27
C ARG A 146 -7.34 2.28 14.84
N ARG A 147 -6.21 1.88 14.24
CA ARG A 147 -6.25 1.27 12.91
C ARG A 147 -6.94 -0.10 13.00
N THR A 148 -7.67 -0.45 11.97
CA THR A 148 -8.28 -1.78 11.86
C THR A 148 -7.30 -2.79 11.24
N VAL A 149 -7.60 -4.07 11.42
CA VAL A 149 -6.87 -5.16 10.75
C VAL A 149 -6.95 -4.98 9.23
N ALA A 150 -8.15 -4.73 8.70
CA ALA A 150 -8.38 -4.58 7.27
C ALA A 150 -7.62 -3.40 6.65
N ASP A 151 -7.67 -2.21 7.28
CA ASP A 151 -6.97 -1.03 6.81
C ASP A 151 -5.45 -1.24 6.80
N THR A 152 -4.91 -1.78 7.90
CA THR A 152 -3.48 -2.05 8.00
C THR A 152 -3.02 -3.09 6.98
N PHE A 153 -3.80 -4.17 6.80
CA PHE A 153 -3.49 -5.20 5.80
C PHE A 153 -3.51 -4.65 4.38
N ALA A 154 -4.55 -3.87 4.03
CA ALA A 154 -4.66 -3.24 2.71
C ALA A 154 -3.45 -2.35 2.40
N ARG A 155 -3.03 -1.51 3.34
CA ARG A 155 -1.85 -0.63 3.18
C ARG A 155 -0.55 -1.41 3.05
N GLN A 156 -0.37 -2.49 3.81
CA GLN A 156 0.80 -3.37 3.68
C GLN A 156 0.84 -4.07 2.33
N LEU A 157 -0.32 -4.54 1.85
CA LEU A 157 -0.44 -5.21 0.55
C LEU A 157 -0.13 -4.26 -0.61
N GLU A 158 -0.70 -3.07 -0.59
CA GLU A 158 -0.70 -2.14 -1.72
C GLU A 158 0.60 -1.34 -1.87
N TYR A 159 1.39 -1.20 -0.81
CA TYR A 159 2.68 -0.51 -0.89
C TYR A 159 3.80 -1.37 -1.46
N ALA A 160 3.78 -2.66 -1.21
CA ALA A 160 4.88 -3.56 -1.55
C ALA A 160 4.89 -3.92 -3.05
N PRO A 161 5.97 -3.65 -3.81
CA PRO A 161 6.06 -4.07 -5.20
C PRO A 161 6.25 -5.58 -5.37
N VAL A 162 6.51 -6.28 -4.26
CA VAL A 162 6.69 -7.74 -4.23
C VAL A 162 5.78 -8.35 -3.18
N LEU A 163 4.99 -9.32 -3.60
CA LEU A 163 4.19 -10.15 -2.71
C LEU A 163 4.84 -11.54 -2.65
N ALA A 164 5.33 -11.91 -1.46
CA ALA A 164 5.82 -13.26 -1.20
C ALA A 164 4.61 -14.13 -0.82
N VAL A 165 4.22 -15.02 -1.73
CA VAL A 165 3.00 -15.80 -1.64
C VAL A 165 3.29 -17.16 -1.02
N ALA A 166 2.63 -17.45 0.10
CA ALA A 166 2.73 -18.75 0.74
C ALA A 166 2.03 -19.84 -0.09
N ASP A 167 2.55 -21.06 0.00
CA ASP A 167 1.86 -22.24 -0.49
C ASP A 167 0.82 -22.64 0.57
N SER A 168 -0.46 -22.39 0.27
CA SER A 168 -1.58 -22.60 1.17
C SER A 168 -2.52 -23.64 0.57
N PRO A 169 -2.68 -24.80 1.21
CA PRO A 169 -3.62 -25.84 0.72
C PRO A 169 -5.09 -25.43 0.88
N GLU A 170 -5.38 -24.41 1.66
CA GLU A 170 -6.72 -23.85 1.86
C GLU A 170 -7.08 -22.82 0.79
N ALA A 171 -6.10 -22.27 0.06
CA ALA A 171 -6.33 -21.28 -0.98
C ALA A 171 -6.90 -21.91 -2.26
N ASP A 172 -7.87 -21.24 -2.86
CA ASP A 172 -8.45 -21.62 -4.15
C ASP A 172 -8.17 -20.58 -5.26
N ASP A 173 -8.79 -20.78 -6.42
CA ASP A 173 -8.62 -19.88 -7.56
C ASP A 173 -9.24 -18.50 -7.31
N GLU A 174 -10.30 -18.39 -6.50
CA GLU A 174 -10.92 -17.12 -6.11
C GLU A 174 -9.97 -16.29 -5.23
N ASP A 175 -9.31 -16.91 -4.24
CA ASP A 175 -8.32 -16.26 -3.38
C ASP A 175 -7.12 -15.72 -4.18
N MET A 176 -6.62 -16.53 -5.11
CA MET A 176 -5.51 -16.15 -5.98
C MET A 176 -5.88 -15.00 -6.93
N GLU A 177 -7.12 -15.01 -7.44
CA GLU A 177 -7.63 -13.95 -8.31
C GLU A 177 -7.89 -12.67 -7.51
N LEU A 178 -8.46 -12.76 -6.30
CA LEU A 178 -8.63 -11.60 -5.42
C LEU A 178 -7.29 -10.90 -5.17
N LEU A 179 -6.26 -11.66 -4.81
CA LEU A 179 -4.92 -11.12 -4.62
C LEU A 179 -4.37 -10.47 -5.90
N ALA A 180 -4.67 -11.05 -7.07
CA ALA A 180 -4.25 -10.53 -8.36
C ALA A 180 -4.92 -9.21 -8.70
N GLN A 181 -6.22 -9.09 -8.48
CA GLN A 181 -7.01 -7.89 -8.78
C GLN A 181 -6.74 -6.75 -7.79
N LEU A 182 -6.47 -7.06 -6.51
CA LEU A 182 -6.15 -6.04 -5.50
C LEU A 182 -4.86 -5.28 -5.81
N HIS A 183 -3.83 -5.96 -6.28
CA HIS A 183 -2.55 -5.36 -6.60
C HIS A 183 -1.93 -5.91 -7.91
N PRO A 184 -2.49 -5.54 -9.08
CA PRO A 184 -2.12 -6.12 -10.38
C PRO A 184 -0.69 -5.80 -10.81
N THR A 185 -0.07 -4.76 -10.26
CA THR A 185 1.30 -4.35 -10.59
C THR A 185 2.36 -5.00 -9.69
N ALA A 186 1.97 -5.62 -8.59
CA ALA A 186 2.90 -6.31 -7.72
C ALA A 186 3.42 -7.61 -8.35
N ARG A 187 4.71 -7.86 -8.17
CA ARG A 187 5.30 -9.13 -8.53
C ARG A 187 4.97 -10.19 -7.47
N ARG A 188 4.14 -11.15 -7.81
CA ARG A 188 3.83 -12.30 -6.96
C ARG A 188 4.93 -13.34 -7.08
N VAL A 189 5.55 -13.71 -5.96
CA VAL A 189 6.68 -14.65 -5.90
C VAL A 189 6.35 -15.75 -4.90
N PRO A 190 6.24 -17.02 -5.31
CA PRO A 190 6.03 -18.13 -4.40
C PRO A 190 7.20 -18.27 -3.41
N ILE A 191 6.88 -18.43 -2.11
CA ILE A 191 7.89 -18.61 -1.06
C ILE A 191 8.59 -19.98 -1.21
N GLY A 192 7.83 -21.03 -1.57
CA GLY A 192 8.32 -22.40 -1.68
C GLY A 192 9.10 -22.73 -2.96
N ALA A 193 9.11 -21.86 -4.00
CA ALA A 193 9.77 -22.16 -5.27
C ALA A 193 11.28 -22.28 -5.11
N GLY A 194 11.78 -23.52 -5.27
CA GLY A 194 13.20 -23.82 -5.33
C GLY A 194 13.86 -23.28 -6.61
N THR A 195 15.20 -23.42 -6.69
CA THR A 195 16.05 -22.98 -7.83
C THR A 195 15.84 -23.80 -9.11
N GLY A 196 14.67 -24.34 -9.39
CA GLY A 196 14.50 -25.35 -10.46
C GLY A 196 13.32 -25.20 -11.41
N ASP A 197 12.28 -24.47 -11.10
CA ASP A 197 11.06 -24.57 -11.92
C ASP A 197 10.55 -23.20 -12.42
N GLY A 198 10.49 -23.11 -13.76
CA GLY A 198 9.63 -22.26 -14.54
C GLY A 198 9.82 -20.75 -14.40
N GLU A 199 10.36 -20.14 -15.45
CA GLU A 199 10.28 -18.68 -15.65
C GLU A 199 8.80 -18.28 -15.75
N PRO A 200 8.26 -17.45 -14.81
CA PRO A 200 6.90 -16.96 -14.96
C PRO A 200 6.79 -16.08 -16.21
N PRO A 201 5.61 -15.97 -16.84
CA PRO A 201 5.43 -15.14 -18.02
C PRO A 201 5.84 -13.69 -17.70
N THR A 202 6.75 -13.19 -18.51
CA THR A 202 7.25 -11.81 -18.41
C THR A 202 6.08 -10.84 -18.64
N PRO A 203 5.76 -9.94 -17.70
CA PRO A 203 4.78 -8.90 -17.98
C PRO A 203 5.27 -8.04 -19.15
N PRO A 204 4.36 -7.49 -19.97
CA PRO A 204 4.74 -6.66 -21.11
C PRO A 204 5.57 -5.46 -20.63
N THR A 205 6.79 -5.36 -21.16
CA THR A 205 7.72 -4.27 -20.86
C THR A 205 7.10 -2.94 -21.32
N PRO A 206 6.97 -1.94 -20.43
CA PRO A 206 6.57 -0.61 -20.87
C PRO A 206 7.62 -0.06 -21.85
N PRO A 207 7.22 0.71 -22.86
CA PRO A 207 8.14 1.26 -23.85
C PRO A 207 9.19 2.15 -23.17
N THR A 208 10.46 1.82 -23.36
CA THR A 208 11.60 2.58 -22.87
C THR A 208 11.64 3.94 -23.56
N PRO A 209 11.69 5.07 -22.83
CA PRO A 209 11.88 6.36 -23.45
C PRO A 209 13.25 6.44 -24.12
N PRO A 210 13.37 7.03 -25.33
CA PRO A 210 14.63 7.14 -26.03
C PRO A 210 15.58 8.09 -25.29
N GLY A 211 16.71 7.57 -24.84
CA GLY A 211 17.81 8.40 -24.30
C GLY A 211 18.47 7.94 -22.99
N SER A 212 18.10 6.83 -22.39
CA SER A 212 18.77 6.34 -21.18
C SER A 212 19.95 5.43 -21.52
N THR A 213 21.16 5.97 -21.43
CA THR A 213 22.42 5.19 -21.46
C THR A 213 22.75 4.74 -20.03
N ALA A 214 22.02 3.78 -19.50
CA ALA A 214 22.42 3.10 -18.29
C ALA A 214 23.57 2.15 -18.61
N ARG A 215 24.76 2.43 -18.07
CA ARG A 215 25.92 1.52 -18.12
C ARG A 215 25.57 0.22 -17.38
N PRO A 216 25.77 -0.95 -17.97
CA PRO A 216 25.60 -2.21 -17.25
C PRO A 216 26.64 -2.29 -16.14
N VAL A 217 26.18 -2.50 -14.92
CA VAL A 217 27.02 -2.88 -13.78
C VAL A 217 27.48 -4.33 -14.05
N PRO A 218 28.78 -4.65 -13.91
CA PRO A 218 29.25 -6.01 -14.14
C PRO A 218 28.61 -6.95 -13.12
N GLY A 219 27.68 -7.76 -13.57
CA GLY A 219 27.05 -8.83 -12.78
C GLY A 219 28.06 -9.90 -12.44
N GLY A 220 28.29 -10.11 -11.13
CA GLY A 220 29.08 -11.23 -10.64
C GLY A 220 28.43 -12.57 -11.03
N ALA A 221 29.26 -13.58 -11.21
CA ALA A 221 28.95 -14.93 -11.70
C ALA A 221 28.00 -15.79 -10.83
N ASP A 222 27.39 -15.22 -9.78
CA ASP A 222 26.52 -15.89 -8.80
C ASP A 222 24.99 -15.68 -9.02
N ALA A 223 24.57 -14.95 -10.05
CA ALA A 223 23.16 -14.61 -10.25
C ALA A 223 22.28 -15.82 -10.68
N GLY A 224 22.89 -16.91 -11.11
CA GLY A 224 22.18 -18.11 -11.59
C GLY A 224 21.66 -19.07 -10.51
N ALA A 225 22.14 -18.92 -9.26
CA ALA A 225 21.84 -19.86 -8.16
C ALA A 225 20.80 -19.31 -7.15
N GLN A 226 20.33 -18.06 -7.31
CA GLN A 226 19.40 -17.43 -6.35
C GLN A 226 17.95 -17.70 -6.72
N GLY A 227 17.12 -18.06 -5.70
CA GLY A 227 15.68 -18.24 -5.87
C GLY A 227 14.96 -16.94 -6.32
N PRO A 228 13.72 -17.05 -6.82
CA PRO A 228 12.96 -15.91 -7.31
C PRO A 228 12.78 -14.79 -6.26
N LEU A 229 12.55 -15.18 -5.00
CA LEU A 229 12.37 -14.25 -3.89
C LEU A 229 13.68 -13.51 -3.55
N ALA A 230 14.81 -14.20 -3.56
CA ALA A 230 16.12 -13.57 -3.34
C ALA A 230 16.46 -12.57 -4.44
N ARG A 231 16.15 -12.88 -5.71
CA ARG A 231 16.32 -11.93 -6.82
C ARG A 231 15.44 -10.69 -6.64
N ALA A 232 14.19 -10.87 -6.19
CA ALA A 232 13.28 -9.78 -5.91
C ALA A 232 13.77 -8.90 -4.73
N ALA A 233 14.31 -9.51 -3.67
CA ALA A 233 14.87 -8.80 -2.52
C ALA A 233 16.09 -7.93 -2.86
N LEU A 234 16.81 -8.25 -3.95
CA LEU A 234 18.02 -7.56 -4.39
C LEU A 234 17.81 -6.65 -5.63
N ALA A 235 16.57 -6.51 -6.11
CA ALA A 235 16.29 -5.89 -7.41
C ALA A 235 16.55 -4.37 -7.47
N GLY A 236 16.49 -3.69 -6.33
CA GLY A 236 16.49 -2.23 -6.21
C GLY A 236 15.07 -1.68 -6.01
N PHE A 237 14.93 -0.66 -5.17
CA PHE A 237 13.66 -0.03 -4.85
C PHE A 237 13.83 1.48 -4.66
N ASP A 238 12.95 2.24 -5.28
CA ASP A 238 12.91 3.70 -5.16
C ASP A 238 11.78 4.09 -4.19
N VAL A 239 12.16 4.43 -2.96
CA VAL A 239 11.22 4.77 -1.88
C VAL A 239 10.44 6.06 -2.18
N GLU A 240 11.09 7.06 -2.79
CA GLU A 240 10.45 8.35 -3.12
C GLU A 240 9.42 8.16 -4.24
N ALA A 241 9.78 7.41 -5.28
CA ALA A 241 8.86 7.10 -6.37
C ALA A 241 7.67 6.27 -5.87
N ALA A 242 7.90 5.29 -4.99
CA ALA A 242 6.83 4.48 -4.40
C ALA A 242 5.90 5.31 -3.51
N ALA A 243 6.44 6.21 -2.70
CA ALA A 243 5.64 7.12 -1.88
C ALA A 243 4.80 8.09 -2.74
N ALA A 244 5.40 8.63 -3.81
CA ALA A 244 4.69 9.51 -4.74
C ALA A 244 3.56 8.79 -5.48
N ALA A 245 3.74 7.51 -5.83
CA ALA A 245 2.73 6.68 -6.50
C ALA A 245 1.51 6.37 -5.60
N GLN A 246 1.63 6.52 -4.29
CA GLN A 246 0.51 6.34 -3.36
C GLN A 246 -0.39 7.56 -3.23
N HIS A 247 0.05 8.74 -3.71
CA HIS A 247 -0.81 9.93 -3.67
C HIS A 247 -2.07 9.70 -4.53
N PRO A 248 -3.30 9.95 -4.03
CA PRO A 248 -4.55 9.61 -4.71
C PRO A 248 -4.67 10.13 -6.14
N ALA A 249 -4.04 11.28 -6.43
CA ALA A 249 -4.01 11.85 -7.78
C ALA A 249 -3.13 11.07 -8.77
N CYS A 250 -2.18 10.25 -8.28
CA CYS A 250 -1.19 9.53 -9.08
C CYS A 250 -1.29 8.01 -8.91
N ALA A 251 -2.07 7.54 -7.93
CA ALA A 251 -2.17 6.12 -7.59
C ALA A 251 -2.60 5.30 -8.81
N LEU A 252 -1.85 4.22 -9.04
CA LEU A 252 -2.21 3.20 -10.02
C LEU A 252 -3.29 2.32 -9.40
N LEU A 253 -4.54 2.61 -9.74
CA LEU A 253 -5.68 1.82 -9.30
C LEU A 253 -5.82 0.54 -10.13
N PRO A 254 -6.41 -0.54 -9.56
CA PRO A 254 -6.79 -1.73 -10.32
C PRO A 254 -7.63 -1.38 -11.55
N GLN A 255 -7.51 -2.21 -12.57
CA GLN A 255 -8.31 -2.08 -13.79
C GLN A 255 -9.57 -2.94 -13.70
N GLU A 256 -10.51 -2.66 -14.58
CA GLU A 256 -11.73 -3.46 -14.75
C GLU A 256 -11.37 -4.92 -14.97
N ALA A 257 -11.93 -5.82 -14.17
CA ALA A 257 -11.71 -7.26 -14.23
C ALA A 257 -12.96 -8.01 -13.77
N ASP A 258 -13.12 -9.24 -14.24
CA ASP A 258 -14.17 -10.16 -13.85
C ASP A 258 -13.74 -11.59 -14.18
N ASP A 259 -13.12 -12.27 -13.20
CA ASP A 259 -12.60 -13.61 -13.38
C ASP A 259 -12.66 -14.40 -12.06
N HIS A 260 -12.81 -15.72 -12.13
CA HIS A 260 -12.84 -16.66 -10.99
C HIS A 260 -13.74 -16.22 -9.82
N GLY A 261 -14.89 -15.57 -10.11
CA GLY A 261 -15.83 -15.12 -9.08
C GLY A 261 -15.46 -13.75 -8.45
N VAL A 262 -14.32 -13.20 -8.77
CA VAL A 262 -13.87 -11.88 -8.30
C VAL A 262 -14.08 -10.84 -9.37
N SER A 263 -14.69 -9.72 -9.01
CA SER A 263 -14.88 -8.59 -9.91
C SER A 263 -14.24 -7.32 -9.37
N THR A 264 -13.65 -6.56 -10.27
CA THR A 264 -13.22 -5.18 -10.04
C THR A 264 -14.05 -4.23 -10.90
N LEU A 265 -14.79 -3.33 -10.25
CA LEU A 265 -15.51 -2.23 -10.90
C LEU A 265 -14.66 -0.97 -10.87
N VAL A 266 -14.38 -0.40 -12.05
CA VAL A 266 -13.77 0.92 -12.18
C VAL A 266 -14.85 1.93 -12.54
N TRP A 267 -15.20 2.80 -11.59
CA TRP A 267 -16.22 3.81 -11.79
C TRP A 267 -15.59 5.19 -11.91
N HIS A 268 -15.75 5.80 -13.10
CA HIS A 268 -15.17 7.10 -13.41
C HIS A 268 -16.23 8.07 -13.92
N ARG A 269 -16.38 9.25 -13.25
CA ARG A 269 -17.32 10.31 -13.62
C ARG A 269 -16.72 11.69 -13.40
N ARG A 270 -17.15 12.64 -14.24
CA ARG A 270 -16.70 14.04 -14.17
C ARG A 270 -17.61 14.96 -13.35
N ARG A 271 -18.84 14.53 -13.10
CA ARG A 271 -19.82 15.28 -12.31
C ARG A 271 -19.53 15.08 -10.81
N PRO A 272 -19.55 16.15 -9.98
CA PRO A 272 -19.31 16.00 -8.54
C PRO A 272 -20.44 15.27 -7.83
N PHE A 273 -20.12 14.68 -6.69
CA PHE A 273 -21.11 14.15 -5.77
C PHE A 273 -21.87 15.27 -5.03
N HIS A 274 -23.14 15.04 -4.75
CA HIS A 274 -23.91 15.81 -3.79
C HIS A 274 -23.52 15.36 -2.38
N PRO A 275 -23.07 16.26 -1.47
CA PRO A 275 -22.49 15.86 -0.20
C PRO A 275 -23.44 15.03 0.68
N GLU A 276 -24.70 15.46 0.84
CA GLU A 276 -25.68 14.73 1.68
C GLU A 276 -26.07 13.38 1.08
N ARG A 277 -26.23 13.29 -0.25
CA ARG A 277 -26.57 11.99 -0.88
C ARG A 277 -25.46 10.98 -0.77
N LEU A 278 -24.21 11.41 -1.01
CA LEU A 278 -23.07 10.54 -0.82
C LEU A 278 -22.92 10.13 0.65
N TYR A 279 -23.08 11.09 1.58
CA TYR A 279 -22.98 10.81 3.01
C TYR A 279 -24.02 9.78 3.47
N ALA A 280 -25.26 9.89 2.99
CA ALA A 280 -26.33 8.94 3.29
C ALA A 280 -26.08 7.52 2.71
N ALA A 281 -25.26 7.41 1.66
CA ALA A 281 -24.95 6.15 1.01
C ALA A 281 -23.64 5.52 1.52
N LEU A 282 -22.90 6.14 2.46
CA LEU A 282 -21.58 5.68 2.88
C LEU A 282 -21.56 4.24 3.39
N GLU A 283 -22.51 3.87 4.24
CA GLU A 283 -22.61 2.51 4.80
C GLU A 283 -22.78 1.47 3.68
N ASP A 284 -23.74 1.70 2.78
CA ASP A 284 -23.99 0.81 1.65
C ASP A 284 -22.77 0.70 0.71
N LEU A 285 -22.06 1.81 0.48
CA LEU A 285 -20.89 1.85 -0.39
C LEU A 285 -19.67 1.16 0.24
N THR A 286 -19.46 1.32 1.54
CA THR A 286 -18.32 0.68 2.24
C THR A 286 -18.51 -0.81 2.43
N CYS A 287 -19.76 -1.26 2.58
CA CYS A 287 -20.10 -2.68 2.68
C CYS A 287 -20.24 -3.39 1.33
N ALA A 288 -20.28 -2.65 0.21
CA ALA A 288 -20.50 -3.23 -1.12
C ALA A 288 -19.33 -4.06 -1.64
N ALA A 289 -18.11 -3.86 -1.13
CA ALA A 289 -16.92 -4.54 -1.59
C ALA A 289 -15.92 -4.79 -0.46
N ALA A 290 -15.13 -5.83 -0.57
CA ALA A 290 -14.05 -6.13 0.37
C ALA A 290 -13.00 -5.00 0.40
N ARG A 291 -12.76 -4.37 -0.75
CA ARG A 291 -11.84 -3.25 -0.89
C ARG A 291 -12.39 -2.20 -1.85
N SER A 292 -12.40 -0.92 -1.41
CA SER A 292 -12.62 0.19 -2.34
C SER A 292 -11.66 1.33 -2.08
N ARG A 293 -11.19 2.00 -3.15
CA ARG A 293 -10.23 3.10 -3.07
C ARG A 293 -10.29 4.01 -4.28
N GLY A 294 -9.78 5.21 -4.12
CA GLY A 294 -9.71 6.15 -5.22
C GLY A 294 -9.73 7.61 -4.81
N ARG A 295 -10.19 8.45 -5.71
CA ARG A 295 -10.33 9.90 -5.52
C ARG A 295 -11.71 10.36 -5.94
N PHE A 296 -12.19 11.40 -5.27
CA PHE A 296 -13.49 11.98 -5.59
C PHE A 296 -13.54 13.46 -5.28
N TRP A 297 -14.58 14.15 -5.71
CA TRP A 297 -14.83 15.52 -5.39
C TRP A 297 -16.29 15.77 -5.04
N LEU A 298 -16.51 16.66 -4.08
CA LEU A 298 -17.80 17.09 -3.60
C LEU A 298 -18.18 18.44 -4.21
N ALA A 299 -19.48 18.65 -4.40
CA ALA A 299 -20.00 19.89 -4.95
C ALA A 299 -19.78 21.10 -4.03
N ASP A 300 -19.89 20.90 -2.70
CA ASP A 300 -19.64 21.94 -1.69
C ASP A 300 -18.16 22.27 -1.50
N LYS A 301 -17.26 21.35 -1.87
CA LYS A 301 -15.79 21.50 -1.78
C LYS A 301 -15.12 21.30 -3.17
N PRO A 302 -15.49 22.09 -4.21
CA PRO A 302 -15.14 21.80 -5.60
C PRO A 302 -13.63 21.92 -5.91
N ASP A 303 -12.86 22.49 -4.99
CA ASP A 303 -11.42 22.72 -5.17
C ASP A 303 -10.56 21.71 -4.40
N ALA A 304 -11.15 20.89 -3.50
CA ALA A 304 -10.48 19.85 -2.74
C ALA A 304 -10.48 18.50 -3.48
N LEU A 305 -9.30 17.87 -3.60
CA LEU A 305 -9.16 16.49 -3.99
C LEU A 305 -9.31 15.63 -2.74
N LEU A 306 -10.32 14.77 -2.73
CA LEU A 306 -10.60 13.89 -1.61
C LEU A 306 -10.17 12.48 -1.93
N HIS A 307 -9.56 11.81 -0.95
CA HIS A 307 -9.17 10.41 -0.99
C HIS A 307 -10.28 9.55 -0.39
N TRP A 308 -10.57 8.45 -1.05
CA TRP A 308 -11.46 7.38 -0.59
C TRP A 308 -10.64 6.13 -0.33
N ASP A 309 -10.71 5.60 0.88
CA ASP A 309 -9.97 4.40 1.28
C ASP A 309 -10.85 3.58 2.24
N ALA A 310 -11.38 2.44 1.78
CA ALA A 310 -12.27 1.61 2.58
C ALA A 310 -11.92 0.12 2.50
N ALA A 311 -11.88 -0.51 3.67
CA ALA A 311 -11.70 -1.94 3.87
C ALA A 311 -12.37 -2.35 5.19
N GLY A 312 -12.92 -3.58 5.26
CA GLY A 312 -13.52 -4.12 6.48
C GLY A 312 -14.72 -3.34 7.01
N GLY A 313 -15.47 -2.66 6.13
CA GLY A 313 -16.58 -1.79 6.51
C GLY A 313 -16.16 -0.43 7.09
N ALA A 314 -14.87 -0.19 7.29
CA ALA A 314 -14.34 1.10 7.69
C ALA A 314 -14.01 1.96 6.46
N LEU A 315 -14.25 3.28 6.59
CA LEU A 315 -13.93 4.27 5.55
C LEU A 315 -13.04 5.36 6.12
N CYS A 316 -11.92 5.61 5.47
CA CYS A 316 -11.10 6.78 5.66
C CYS A 316 -11.33 7.76 4.51
N VAL A 317 -11.67 9.01 4.83
CA VAL A 317 -11.77 10.12 3.88
C VAL A 317 -10.81 11.20 4.30
N GLU A 318 -9.88 11.54 3.42
CA GLU A 318 -8.86 12.55 3.71
C GLU A 318 -8.77 13.57 2.57
N SER A 319 -8.40 14.82 2.92
CA SER A 319 -8.04 15.81 1.92
C SER A 319 -6.59 15.57 1.43
N ALA A 320 -6.45 15.24 0.15
CA ALA A 320 -5.15 15.09 -0.51
C ALA A 320 -4.66 16.41 -1.13
N GLY A 321 -5.18 17.53 -0.65
CA GLY A 321 -4.88 18.88 -1.13
C GLY A 321 -5.79 19.33 -2.27
N PRO A 322 -5.44 20.41 -2.98
CA PRO A 322 -6.28 20.94 -4.05
C PRO A 322 -6.12 20.14 -5.35
N TRP A 323 -7.18 20.10 -6.16
CA TRP A 323 -7.07 19.77 -7.58
C TRP A 323 -6.11 20.72 -8.28
N LEU A 324 -5.34 20.24 -9.28
CA LEU A 324 -4.41 21.13 -9.98
C LEU A 324 -5.15 22.26 -10.73
N ALA A 325 -6.33 21.99 -11.24
CA ALA A 325 -7.19 23.00 -11.87
C ALA A 325 -7.73 24.07 -10.89
N ALA A 326 -7.51 23.93 -9.59
CA ALA A 326 -7.82 24.95 -8.58
C ALA A 326 -6.59 25.80 -8.21
N LEU A 327 -5.39 25.40 -8.62
CA LEU A 327 -4.16 26.12 -8.31
C LEU A 327 -3.96 27.31 -9.26
N PRO A 328 -3.42 28.43 -8.78
CA PRO A 328 -2.94 29.50 -9.65
C PRO A 328 -1.73 29.03 -10.47
N ASP A 329 -1.56 29.60 -11.66
CA ASP A 329 -0.49 29.19 -12.60
C ASP A 329 0.89 29.15 -11.97
N ALA A 330 1.22 30.11 -11.12
CA ALA A 330 2.51 30.18 -10.43
C ALA A 330 2.77 28.98 -9.48
N ALA A 331 1.73 28.32 -8.98
CA ALA A 331 1.88 27.16 -8.10
C ALA A 331 2.14 25.85 -8.88
N TRP A 332 1.85 25.82 -10.18
CA TRP A 332 2.06 24.63 -11.00
C TRP A 332 3.52 24.18 -11.09
N GLU A 333 4.47 25.13 -11.04
CA GLU A 333 5.90 24.81 -11.07
C GLU A 333 6.38 24.07 -9.83
N LEU A 334 5.66 24.24 -8.71
CA LEU A 334 5.95 23.58 -7.43
C LEU A 334 5.36 22.18 -7.31
N VAL A 335 4.46 21.80 -8.24
CA VAL A 335 3.80 20.49 -8.23
C VAL A 335 4.79 19.42 -8.73
N PRO A 336 4.93 18.27 -8.05
CA PRO A 336 5.78 17.18 -8.49
C PRO A 336 5.46 16.75 -9.94
N PRO A 337 6.48 16.43 -10.75
CA PRO A 337 6.29 16.05 -12.17
C PRO A 337 5.31 14.89 -12.37
N VAL A 338 5.33 13.88 -11.49
CA VAL A 338 4.43 12.71 -11.56
C VAL A 338 2.97 13.14 -11.42
N ARG A 339 2.66 14.07 -10.52
CA ARG A 339 1.31 14.59 -10.31
C ARG A 339 0.83 15.42 -11.52
N ARG A 340 1.71 16.23 -12.10
CA ARG A 340 1.39 16.97 -13.34
C ARG A 340 1.11 16.03 -14.52
N ALA A 341 1.91 14.96 -14.64
CA ALA A 341 1.71 13.95 -15.68
C ALA A 341 0.36 13.22 -15.50
N ALA A 342 0.04 12.81 -14.28
CA ALA A 342 -1.25 12.17 -13.97
C ALA A 342 -2.43 13.10 -14.27
N ALA A 343 -2.36 14.37 -13.86
CA ALA A 343 -3.39 15.35 -14.15
C ALA A 343 -3.57 15.60 -15.66
N ALA A 344 -2.46 15.61 -16.43
CA ALA A 344 -2.52 15.80 -17.87
C ALA A 344 -3.27 14.65 -18.60
N LEU A 345 -3.16 13.42 -18.10
CA LEU A 345 -3.88 12.26 -18.62
C LEU A 345 -5.40 12.37 -18.37
N ASP A 346 -5.79 12.96 -17.23
CA ASP A 346 -7.19 13.11 -16.83
C ASP A 346 -7.80 14.48 -17.18
N TRP A 347 -7.07 15.36 -17.87
CA TRP A 347 -7.49 16.73 -18.09
C TRP A 347 -8.74 16.86 -18.96
N HIS A 348 -9.76 17.52 -18.42
CA HIS A 348 -10.98 17.84 -19.11
C HIS A 348 -11.12 19.38 -19.33
N PRO A 349 -11.58 19.85 -20.52
CA PRO A 349 -11.65 21.30 -20.80
C PRO A 349 -12.48 22.10 -19.79
N GLU A 350 -13.55 21.53 -19.24
CA GLU A 350 -14.45 22.20 -18.28
C GLU A 350 -14.01 22.02 -16.82
N HIS A 351 -13.50 20.83 -16.48
CA HIS A 351 -13.28 20.44 -15.08
C HIS A 351 -11.78 20.42 -14.70
N GLY A 352 -10.87 20.48 -15.66
CA GLY A 352 -9.47 20.22 -15.41
C GLY A 352 -9.24 18.75 -15.02
N ASP A 353 -8.43 18.50 -13.99
CA ASP A 353 -8.17 17.18 -13.43
C ASP A 353 -9.24 16.66 -12.45
N ARG A 354 -10.33 17.42 -12.22
CA ARG A 354 -11.40 17.02 -11.30
C ARG A 354 -12.19 15.85 -11.85
N CYS A 355 -12.27 14.79 -11.06
CA CYS A 355 -13.08 13.61 -11.37
C CYS A 355 -13.40 12.80 -10.11
N ASN A 356 -14.40 11.95 -10.21
CA ASN A 356 -14.55 10.80 -9.34
C ASN A 356 -13.93 9.60 -10.06
N HIS A 357 -12.99 8.94 -9.43
CA HIS A 357 -12.37 7.72 -9.90
C HIS A 357 -12.27 6.77 -8.70
N LEU A 358 -13.24 5.89 -8.59
CA LEU A 358 -13.38 4.93 -7.50
C LEU A 358 -13.29 3.52 -8.08
N VAL A 359 -12.58 2.66 -7.37
CA VAL A 359 -12.42 1.25 -7.73
C VAL A 359 -12.89 0.39 -6.58
N PHE A 360 -13.68 -0.62 -6.89
CA PHE A 360 -14.25 -1.57 -5.94
C PHE A 360 -13.87 -2.97 -6.38
N THR A 361 -13.25 -3.75 -5.47
CA THR A 361 -12.83 -5.13 -5.73
C THR A 361 -13.40 -6.06 -4.67
N SER A 362 -14.12 -7.10 -5.10
CA SER A 362 -14.71 -8.10 -4.20
C SER A 362 -15.08 -9.36 -4.95
N PRO A 363 -15.04 -10.53 -4.30
CA PRO A 363 -15.84 -11.68 -4.72
C PRO A 363 -17.32 -11.31 -4.73
N GLY A 364 -18.08 -11.80 -5.74
CA GLY A 364 -19.51 -11.63 -5.83
C GLY A 364 -20.04 -10.19 -5.91
N LEU A 365 -19.25 -9.23 -6.39
CA LEU A 365 -19.59 -7.81 -6.46
C LEU A 365 -20.86 -7.54 -7.30
N ASP A 366 -21.89 -6.89 -6.71
CA ASP A 366 -23.04 -6.35 -7.47
C ASP A 366 -22.67 -5.06 -8.20
N ARG A 367 -22.03 -5.21 -9.34
CA ARG A 367 -21.53 -4.08 -10.17
C ARG A 367 -22.66 -3.15 -10.63
N GLU A 368 -23.84 -3.70 -10.97
CA GLU A 368 -24.97 -2.90 -11.43
C GLU A 368 -25.63 -2.13 -10.29
N GLY A 369 -25.85 -2.78 -9.15
CA GLY A 369 -26.41 -2.14 -7.96
C GLY A 369 -25.51 -1.02 -7.46
N LEU A 370 -24.21 -1.29 -7.37
CA LEU A 370 -23.22 -0.33 -6.96
C LEU A 370 -23.12 0.87 -7.91
N THR A 371 -23.14 0.62 -9.23
CA THR A 371 -23.14 1.69 -10.23
C THR A 371 -24.38 2.57 -10.08
N ARG A 372 -25.59 2.00 -9.93
CA ARG A 372 -26.83 2.76 -9.71
C ARG A 372 -26.77 3.61 -8.43
N LEU A 373 -26.21 3.05 -7.35
CA LEU A 373 -26.06 3.78 -6.08
C LEU A 373 -25.13 4.98 -6.24
N LEU A 374 -23.94 4.80 -6.82
CA LEU A 374 -22.98 5.87 -7.09
C LEU A 374 -23.56 6.96 -8.00
N GLU A 375 -24.29 6.58 -9.07
CA GLU A 375 -24.95 7.53 -9.98
C GLU A 375 -26.02 8.36 -9.23
N SER A 376 -26.75 7.77 -8.30
CA SER A 376 -27.78 8.46 -7.51
C SER A 376 -27.20 9.54 -6.58
N CYS A 377 -25.92 9.42 -6.23
CA CYS A 377 -25.21 10.37 -5.38
C CYS A 377 -24.68 11.59 -6.15
N LEU A 378 -24.64 11.56 -7.48
CA LEU A 378 -24.17 12.69 -8.30
C LEU A 378 -25.17 13.85 -8.29
N LEU A 379 -24.70 15.08 -8.53
CA LEU A 379 -25.60 16.20 -8.79
C LEU A 379 -26.57 15.87 -9.93
N THR A 380 -27.83 16.24 -9.80
CA THR A 380 -28.80 16.22 -10.90
C THR A 380 -28.46 17.26 -11.96
N ASP A 381 -29.07 17.18 -13.16
CA ASP A 381 -28.84 18.16 -14.23
C ASP A 381 -29.19 19.57 -13.78
N ALA A 382 -30.27 19.75 -13.03
CA ALA A 382 -30.71 21.06 -12.51
C ALA A 382 -29.70 21.61 -11.48
N GLU A 383 -29.23 20.81 -10.54
CA GLU A 383 -28.21 21.18 -9.56
C GLU A 383 -26.88 21.51 -10.22
N TYR A 384 -26.48 20.70 -11.22
CA TYR A 384 -25.27 20.93 -11.96
C TYR A 384 -25.32 22.24 -12.76
N ALA A 385 -26.43 22.50 -13.45
CA ALA A 385 -26.66 23.73 -14.22
C ALA A 385 -26.72 25.01 -13.34
N ALA A 386 -27.03 24.87 -12.05
CA ALA A 386 -27.04 25.99 -11.09
C ALA A 386 -25.63 26.56 -10.80
N GLY A 387 -24.57 25.83 -11.16
CA GLY A 387 -23.17 26.28 -11.13
C GLY A 387 -22.52 26.26 -9.76
N ARG A 388 -21.18 26.45 -9.75
CA ARG A 388 -20.31 26.28 -8.58
C ARG A 388 -20.68 27.16 -7.38
N ASP A 389 -21.20 28.36 -7.61
CA ASP A 389 -21.62 29.24 -6.50
C ASP A 389 -22.83 28.68 -5.75
N SER A 390 -23.70 27.92 -6.44
CA SER A 390 -24.80 27.19 -5.83
C SER A 390 -24.33 25.94 -5.13
N TRP A 391 -23.38 25.21 -5.72
CA TRP A 391 -22.83 23.99 -5.13
C TRP A 391 -22.17 24.24 -3.78
N ARG A 392 -21.38 25.34 -3.65
CA ARG A 392 -20.70 25.73 -2.40
C ARG A 392 -21.66 26.07 -1.25
N ARG A 393 -22.96 26.25 -1.52
CA ARG A 393 -24.00 26.48 -0.53
C ARG A 393 -24.72 25.20 -0.09
N LEU A 394 -24.37 24.07 -0.65
CA LEU A 394 -24.90 22.77 -0.19
C LEU A 394 -24.42 22.48 1.24
N PRO A 395 -25.22 21.75 2.05
CA PRO A 395 -24.83 21.39 3.41
C PRO A 395 -23.52 20.62 3.44
N PRO A 396 -22.58 20.98 4.32
CA PRO A 396 -21.24 20.36 4.37
C PRO A 396 -21.25 19.04 5.15
N ALA A 397 -21.85 17.99 4.59
CA ALA A 397 -22.07 16.72 5.29
C ALA A 397 -20.76 15.97 5.65
N PHE A 398 -19.63 16.29 5.01
CA PHE A 398 -18.34 15.63 5.22
C PHE A 398 -17.41 16.36 6.20
N ASP A 399 -17.79 17.51 6.78
CA ASP A 399 -16.89 18.28 7.65
C ASP A 399 -16.43 17.47 8.87
N THR A 400 -17.30 16.66 9.45
CA THR A 400 -16.96 15.80 10.59
C THR A 400 -15.92 14.73 10.22
N LEU A 401 -16.02 14.16 9.01
CA LEU A 401 -15.07 13.14 8.52
C LEU A 401 -13.73 13.76 8.10
N LEU A 402 -13.76 15.02 7.67
CA LEU A 402 -12.56 15.74 7.22
C LEU A 402 -11.87 16.53 8.35
N GLU A 403 -12.40 16.47 9.58
CA GLU A 403 -11.91 17.21 10.75
C GLU A 403 -11.77 18.73 10.52
N VAL A 404 -12.74 19.33 9.79
CA VAL A 404 -12.75 20.76 9.39
C VAL A 404 -13.76 21.54 10.21
#